data_043c8c3cc9bf60e28b5433b57347bc6d
#
_entry.id   043c8c3cc9bf60e28b5433b57347bc6d
#
_cell.length_a   1.000
_cell.length_b   1.000
_cell.length_c   1.000
_cell.angle_alpha   90.00
_cell.angle_beta   90.00
_cell.angle_gamma   90.00
#
_symmetry.space_group_name_H-M   'P 1'
#
loop_
_entity.id
_entity.type
_entity.pdbx_description
1 polymer ?
#
loop_
_entity_poly.entity_id
_entity_poly.type
_entity_poly.pdbx_seq_one_letter_code
_entity_poly.pdbx_strand_id
1 'polypeptide(L)'
;MIRFIILFFIILTNIGFAEIKKINIVGNARVSLATIESLVDKKISNVDTIYINNLTKKIYDTDFFSDVKISFNQDILTINVAENPIVNFFILMELKILI
;
A
#
# COMPACT_ATOMS: atom_id res chain seq x y z
N MET A 1 -3.04 -45.79 4.29
CA MET A 1 -4.11 -44.77 4.27
C MET A 1 -3.84 -43.58 5.17
N ILE A 2 -3.33 -43.76 6.38
CA ILE A 2 -2.97 -42.63 7.26
C ILE A 2 -1.91 -41.71 6.63
N ARG A 3 -0.99 -42.26 5.85
CA ARG A 3 0.05 -41.49 5.12
C ARG A 3 -0.53 -40.46 4.14
N PHE A 4 -1.59 -40.80 3.43
CA PHE A 4 -2.24 -39.92 2.47
C PHE A 4 -3.04 -38.82 3.15
N ILE A 5 -3.62 -39.09 4.31
CA ILE A 5 -4.36 -38.11 5.09
C ILE A 5 -3.42 -37.07 5.67
N ILE A 6 -2.24 -37.48 6.16
CA ILE A 6 -1.21 -36.57 6.66
C ILE A 6 -0.66 -35.66 5.55
N LEU A 7 -0.44 -36.21 4.36
CA LEU A 7 0.03 -35.47 3.20
C LEU A 7 -1.02 -34.43 2.75
N PHE A 8 -2.31 -34.81 2.79
CA PHE A 8 -3.41 -33.91 2.47
C PHE A 8 -3.53 -32.78 3.50
N PHE A 9 -3.33 -33.06 4.77
CA PHE A 9 -3.30 -32.06 5.83
C PHE A 9 -2.14 -31.07 5.67
N ILE A 10 -0.96 -31.55 5.27
CA ILE A 10 0.20 -30.71 5.03
C ILE A 10 -0.06 -29.74 3.85
N ILE A 11 -0.74 -30.21 2.80
CA ILE A 11 -1.12 -29.38 1.66
C ILE A 11 -2.11 -28.30 2.07
N LEU A 12 -3.09 -28.63 2.94
CA LEU A 12 -4.08 -27.67 3.43
C LEU A 12 -3.47 -26.58 4.32
N THR A 13 -2.43 -26.90 5.09
CA THR A 13 -1.76 -25.92 5.96
C THR A 13 -0.89 -24.93 5.19
N ASN A 14 -0.59 -25.22 3.91
CA ASN A 14 0.18 -24.32 3.05
C ASN A 14 -0.68 -23.29 2.33
N ILE A 15 -2.01 -23.32 2.50
CA ILE A 15 -2.90 -22.28 1.97
C ILE A 15 -2.88 -21.12 2.96
N GLY A 16 -1.83 -20.27 2.87
CA GLY A 16 -1.73 -19.05 3.64
C GLY A 16 -2.44 -17.91 2.96
N PHE A 17 -3.00 -16.99 3.74
CA PHE A 17 -3.49 -15.72 3.22
C PHE A 17 -2.31 -14.82 2.89
N ALA A 18 -2.46 -14.01 1.82
CA ALA A 18 -1.43 -13.03 1.45
C ALA A 18 -1.49 -11.85 2.42
N GLU A 19 -0.53 -11.79 3.33
CA GLU A 19 -0.41 -10.72 4.32
C GLU A 19 0.68 -9.73 3.93
N ILE A 20 0.48 -8.46 4.30
CA ILE A 20 1.50 -7.44 4.11
C ILE A 20 2.52 -7.56 5.23
N LYS A 21 3.76 -7.92 4.91
CA LYS A 21 4.86 -7.96 5.87
C LYS A 21 5.71 -6.71 5.82
N LYS A 22 5.79 -6.08 4.66
CA LYS A 22 6.58 -4.87 4.46
C LYS A 22 5.87 -3.95 3.47
N ILE A 23 5.94 -2.65 3.74
CA ILE A 23 5.45 -1.62 2.83
C ILE A 23 6.65 -0.84 2.31
N ASN A 24 6.80 -0.79 0.98
CA ASN A 24 7.84 -0.03 0.33
C ASN A 24 7.20 1.11 -0.45
N ILE A 25 7.55 2.36 -0.15
CA ILE A 25 6.97 3.54 -0.78
C ILE A 25 8.06 4.29 -1.52
N VAL A 26 7.82 4.56 -2.80
CA VAL A 26 8.78 5.18 -3.70
C VAL A 26 8.12 6.39 -4.38
N GLY A 27 8.88 7.46 -4.52
CA GLY A 27 8.45 8.64 -5.26
C GLY A 27 7.87 9.76 -4.41
N ASN A 28 7.68 9.55 -3.11
CA ASN A 28 7.25 10.62 -2.21
C ASN A 28 8.42 11.58 -1.95
N ALA A 29 8.17 12.87 -2.11
CA ALA A 29 9.17 13.90 -1.86
C ALA A 29 8.74 14.84 -0.72
N ARG A 30 7.55 15.43 -0.85
CA ARG A 30 6.97 16.33 0.14
C ARG A 30 5.98 15.66 1.07
N VAL A 31 5.25 14.66 0.58
CA VAL A 31 4.31 13.89 1.40
C VAL A 31 5.10 12.87 2.20
N SER A 32 4.88 12.82 3.52
CA SER A 32 5.63 11.93 4.40
C SER A 32 5.25 10.47 4.22
N LEU A 33 6.19 9.57 4.50
CA LEU A 33 5.93 8.13 4.51
C LEU A 33 4.79 7.77 5.47
N ALA A 34 4.76 8.40 6.64
CA ALA A 34 3.74 8.14 7.65
C ALA A 34 2.34 8.47 7.14
N THR A 35 2.20 9.52 6.35
CA THR A 35 0.92 9.90 5.75
C THR A 35 0.41 8.82 4.80
N ILE A 36 1.29 8.29 3.95
CA ILE A 36 0.90 7.25 3.00
C ILE A 36 0.64 5.93 3.73
N GLU A 37 1.49 5.57 4.68
CA GLU A 37 1.33 4.34 5.48
C GLU A 37 0.02 4.34 6.28
N SER A 38 -0.43 5.51 6.75
CA SER A 38 -1.68 5.62 7.50
C SER A 38 -2.90 5.26 6.67
N LEU A 39 -2.81 5.34 5.34
CA LEU A 39 -3.87 4.96 4.42
C LEU A 39 -3.96 3.46 4.19
N VAL A 40 -2.91 2.73 4.52
CA VAL A 40 -2.82 1.28 4.32
C VAL A 40 -3.40 0.56 5.53
N ASP A 41 -4.38 -0.33 5.28
CA ASP A 41 -4.91 -1.21 6.31
C ASP A 41 -4.02 -2.43 6.44
N LYS A 42 -3.20 -2.46 7.49
CA LYS A 42 -2.26 -3.56 7.75
C LYS A 42 -2.91 -4.78 8.38
N LYS A 43 -4.15 -4.67 8.82
CA LYS A 43 -4.87 -5.76 9.48
C LYS A 43 -5.61 -6.66 8.50
N ILE A 44 -5.51 -6.36 7.21
CA ILE A 44 -6.20 -7.15 6.20
C ILE A 44 -5.53 -8.52 6.06
N SER A 45 -6.34 -9.57 5.97
CA SER A 45 -5.85 -10.94 5.91
C SER A 45 -5.55 -11.41 4.50
N ASN A 46 -5.98 -10.67 3.47
CA ASN A 46 -5.79 -11.06 2.08
C ASN A 46 -5.63 -9.83 1.19
N VAL A 47 -4.48 -9.74 0.50
CA VAL A 47 -4.19 -8.68 -0.45
C VAL A 47 -4.54 -9.19 -1.85
N ASP A 48 -5.72 -8.84 -2.32
CA ASP A 48 -6.21 -9.22 -3.65
C ASP A 48 -6.32 -7.99 -4.56
N THR A 49 -6.81 -8.20 -5.78
CA THR A 49 -6.97 -7.12 -6.76
C THR A 49 -7.96 -6.06 -6.27
N ILE A 50 -9.01 -6.46 -5.57
CA ILE A 50 -10.02 -5.55 -5.03
C ILE A 50 -9.38 -4.64 -3.97
N TYR A 51 -8.59 -5.22 -3.08
CA TYR A 51 -7.86 -4.45 -2.06
C TYR A 51 -6.92 -3.43 -2.69
N ILE A 52 -6.13 -3.85 -3.68
CA ILE A 52 -5.18 -2.98 -4.38
C ILE A 52 -5.91 -1.84 -5.09
N ASN A 53 -7.02 -2.14 -5.77
CA ASN A 53 -7.81 -1.11 -6.46
C ASN A 53 -8.42 -0.10 -5.50
N ASN A 54 -8.94 -0.57 -4.36
CA ASN A 54 -9.52 0.31 -3.34
C ASN A 54 -8.45 1.19 -2.69
N LEU A 55 -7.27 0.64 -2.43
CA LEU A 55 -6.15 1.39 -1.88
C LEU A 55 -5.64 2.44 -2.88
N THR A 56 -5.54 2.08 -4.14
CA THR A 56 -5.15 3.01 -5.22
C THR A 56 -6.11 4.19 -5.27
N LYS A 57 -7.41 3.93 -5.25
CA LYS A 57 -8.43 4.97 -5.24
C LYS A 57 -8.32 5.85 -4.00
N LYS A 58 -8.12 5.24 -2.84
CA LYS A 58 -7.98 5.97 -1.57
C LYS A 58 -6.80 6.94 -1.60
N ILE A 59 -5.68 6.52 -2.19
CA ILE A 59 -4.50 7.35 -2.32
C ILE A 59 -4.74 8.48 -3.33
N TYR A 60 -5.38 8.20 -4.47
CA TYR A 60 -5.76 9.24 -5.43
C TYR A 60 -6.73 10.25 -4.84
N ASP A 61 -7.66 9.83 -4.01
CA ASP A 61 -8.66 10.70 -3.39
C ASP A 61 -8.06 11.73 -2.42
N THR A 62 -6.79 11.56 -2.03
CA THR A 62 -6.09 12.58 -1.22
C THR A 62 -5.72 13.82 -2.03
N ASP A 63 -5.72 13.75 -3.36
CA ASP A 63 -5.30 14.81 -4.29
C ASP A 63 -3.81 15.18 -4.19
N PHE A 64 -3.03 14.44 -3.41
CA PHE A 64 -1.60 14.69 -3.27
C PHE A 64 -0.78 14.13 -4.44
N PHE A 65 -1.33 13.20 -5.20
CA PHE A 65 -0.57 12.45 -6.21
C PHE A 65 -1.21 12.54 -7.59
N SER A 66 -0.36 12.70 -8.60
CA SER A 66 -0.76 12.69 -10.01
C SER A 66 -0.76 11.27 -10.58
N ASP A 67 0.00 10.35 -9.97
CA ASP A 67 0.06 8.95 -10.39
C ASP A 67 0.30 8.05 -9.19
N VAL A 68 -0.35 6.88 -9.18
CA VAL A 68 -0.21 5.88 -8.13
C VAL A 68 -0.20 4.51 -8.79
N LYS A 69 0.84 3.73 -8.50
CA LYS A 69 0.94 2.34 -8.94
C LYS A 69 1.27 1.47 -7.74
N ILE A 70 0.45 0.45 -7.51
CA ILE A 70 0.62 -0.46 -6.39
C ILE A 70 0.84 -1.86 -6.92
N SER A 71 1.85 -2.53 -6.36
CA SER A 71 2.13 -3.93 -6.64
C SER A 71 2.33 -4.68 -5.34
N PHE A 72 2.01 -5.97 -5.34
CA PHE A 72 2.20 -6.85 -4.19
C PHE A 72 2.91 -8.11 -4.65
N ASN A 73 4.07 -8.37 -4.05
CA ASN A 73 4.88 -9.54 -4.38
C ASN A 73 5.68 -9.97 -3.16
N GLN A 74 5.69 -11.27 -2.87
CA GLN A 74 6.45 -11.86 -1.77
C GLN A 74 6.17 -11.15 -0.43
N ASP A 75 4.89 -10.86 -0.15
CA ASP A 75 4.43 -10.20 1.07
C ASP A 75 4.90 -8.73 1.20
N ILE A 76 5.48 -8.17 0.14
CA ILE A 76 5.91 -6.77 0.10
C ILE A 76 4.91 -5.97 -0.75
N LEU A 77 4.30 -4.98 -0.14
CA LEU A 77 3.43 -4.03 -0.82
C LEU A 77 4.28 -2.85 -1.27
N THR A 78 4.41 -2.67 -2.58
CA THR A 78 5.17 -1.55 -3.16
C THR A 78 4.20 -0.51 -3.70
N ILE A 79 4.33 0.72 -3.21
CA ILE A 79 3.51 1.85 -3.62
C ILE A 79 4.42 2.85 -4.32
N ASN A 80 4.26 2.97 -5.64
CA ASN A 80 4.96 3.97 -6.44
C ASN A 80 4.03 5.14 -6.66
N VAL A 81 4.44 6.33 -6.25
CA VAL A 81 3.64 7.54 -6.37
C VAL A 81 4.42 8.63 -7.10
N ALA A 82 3.70 9.50 -7.78
CA ALA A 82 4.22 10.75 -8.32
C ALA A 82 3.41 11.88 -7.70
N GLU A 83 4.07 12.77 -6.99
CA GLU A 83 3.38 13.87 -6.29
C GLU A 83 2.82 14.89 -7.28
N ASN A 84 1.65 15.39 -6.93
CA ASN A 84 1.01 16.43 -7.71
C ASN A 84 1.76 17.76 -7.49
N PRO A 85 2.17 18.47 -8.56
CA PRO A 85 2.87 19.75 -8.41
C PRO A 85 2.12 20.79 -7.58
N ILE A 86 0.79 20.68 -7.50
CA ILE A 86 -0.06 21.58 -6.69
C ILE A 86 0.26 21.47 -5.20
N VAL A 87 0.68 20.28 -4.72
CA VAL A 87 1.05 20.08 -3.30
C VAL A 87 2.19 21.01 -2.91
N ASN A 88 3.20 21.14 -3.76
CA ASN A 88 4.35 22.03 -3.50
C ASN A 88 3.92 23.47 -3.40
N PHE A 89 2.97 23.89 -4.24
CA PHE A 89 2.44 25.24 -4.24
C PHE A 89 1.71 25.57 -2.92
N PHE A 90 0.88 24.66 -2.42
CA PHE A 90 0.17 24.86 -1.16
C PHE A 90 1.12 24.95 0.03
N ILE A 91 2.15 24.13 0.07
CA ILE A 91 3.16 24.16 1.14
C ILE A 91 3.87 25.52 1.15
N LEU A 92 4.25 26.04 -0.01
CA LEU A 92 4.90 27.35 -0.13
C LEU A 92 3.97 28.48 0.29
N MET A 93 2.68 28.39 -0.03
CA MET A 93 1.69 29.39 0.41
C MET A 93 1.51 29.41 1.93
N GLU A 94 1.46 28.25 2.56
CA GLU A 94 1.37 28.16 4.02
C GLU A 94 2.57 28.79 4.70
N LEU A 95 3.78 28.56 4.17
CA LEU A 95 5.00 29.16 4.69
C LEU A 95 4.98 30.69 4.57
N LYS A 96 4.42 31.24 3.49
CA LYS A 96 4.26 32.69 3.32
C LYS A 96 3.29 33.30 4.31
N ILE A 97 2.23 32.59 4.65
CA ILE A 97 1.22 33.07 5.61
C ILE A 97 1.77 33.09 7.04
N LEU A 98 2.67 32.15 7.36
CA LEU A 98 3.29 32.03 8.67
C LEU A 98 4.42 33.03 8.92
N ILE A 99 4.94 33.65 7.89
CA ILE A 99 5.99 34.66 7.96
C ILE A 99 5.34 36.06 7.99
#